data_2eb129d16ca6a880f1cea2f5f723f27a
#
_entry.id   2eb129d16ca6a880f1cea2f5f723f27a
#
_cell.length_a   1.000
_cell.length_b   1.000
_cell.length_c   1.000
_cell.angle_alpha   90.00
_cell.angle_beta   90.00
_cell.angle_gamma   90.00
#
_symmetry.space_group_name_H-M   'P 1'
#
loop_
_entity.id
_entity.type
_entity.pdbx_description
1 polymer ?
#
loop_
_entity_poly.entity_id
_entity_poly.type
_entity_poly.pdbx_seq_one_letter_code
_entity_poly.pdbx_strand_id
1 'polypeptide(L)'
;VEGPDGRVRGAVDLSPYEADEPGRMWIASDLTALQRRGPLPPEHVLGVGRASLTLAGATQRRPVARALDVGVGCGIQTLHLLAHADHVTATDLSERALAFTRFNLLLNADVLGLDRDRLEDRVRLAAGDLLAPVTGERFDLVVSNPPFVITPRTDPDAPMLTYRDGGREGDRIVAELIAALPDVLAEGGTAQLLANWEIPAGDTADADTAPWDARPRSWVAPGMQAWFLQRDRQDPAGYAETWLQDSSLELDPPAYEAAYRGYLDDFAARGVAGVGFGHVWLRRPAADGSQGRGWVVAEELTQAVDEALGTAWAAAVARRDRLTAG
;
A
#
# COMPACT_ATOMS: atom_id res chain seq x y z
N VAL A 1 -11.91 -28.25 -0.77
CA VAL A 1 -11.22 -29.10 0.24
C VAL A 1 -12.29 -29.94 0.92
N GLU A 2 -12.04 -31.25 1.07
CA GLU A 2 -12.92 -32.15 1.81
C GLU A 2 -12.66 -31.97 3.32
N GLY A 3 -13.72 -31.60 4.04
CA GLY A 3 -13.66 -31.45 5.50
C GLY A 3 -13.77 -32.79 6.22
N PRO A 4 -13.49 -32.84 7.53
CA PRO A 4 -13.58 -34.08 8.33
C PRO A 4 -15.01 -34.66 8.40
N ASP A 5 -16.01 -33.89 7.99
CA ASP A 5 -17.42 -34.26 7.88
C ASP A 5 -17.80 -34.82 6.49
N GLY A 6 -16.83 -35.03 5.60
CA GLY A 6 -17.02 -35.49 4.22
C GLY A 6 -17.64 -34.43 3.29
N ARG A 7 -17.79 -33.19 3.73
CA ARG A 7 -18.33 -32.11 2.90
C ARG A 7 -17.22 -31.40 2.15
N VAL A 8 -17.47 -31.09 0.90
CA VAL A 8 -16.59 -30.24 0.08
C VAL A 8 -16.86 -28.78 0.41
N ARG A 9 -15.81 -28.04 0.72
CA ARG A 9 -15.85 -26.60 1.00
C ARG A 9 -14.94 -25.85 0.05
N GLY A 10 -15.31 -24.62 -0.31
CA GLY A 10 -14.41 -23.72 -1.02
C GLY A 10 -13.12 -23.51 -0.20
N ALA A 11 -11.99 -23.50 -0.87
CA ALA A 11 -10.68 -23.25 -0.25
C ALA A 11 -10.20 -21.82 -0.51
N VAL A 12 -10.68 -21.23 -1.60
CA VAL A 12 -10.33 -19.87 -2.06
C VAL A 12 -11.58 -19.17 -2.56
N ASP A 13 -11.55 -17.85 -2.53
CA ASP A 13 -12.49 -17.01 -3.26
C ASP A 13 -11.99 -16.83 -4.70
N LEU A 14 -12.92 -16.75 -5.64
CA LEU A 14 -12.62 -16.46 -7.04
C LEU A 14 -13.61 -15.43 -7.54
N SER A 15 -13.18 -14.20 -7.67
CA SER A 15 -14.03 -13.08 -8.00
C SER A 15 -13.69 -12.48 -9.36
N PRO A 16 -14.71 -12.07 -10.17
CA PRO A 16 -14.46 -11.34 -11.40
C PRO A 16 -13.95 -9.93 -11.07
N TYR A 17 -13.02 -9.47 -11.87
CA TYR A 17 -12.46 -8.12 -11.81
C TYR A 17 -12.42 -7.53 -13.21
N GLU A 18 -12.81 -6.28 -13.36
CA GLU A 18 -12.81 -5.58 -14.65
C GLU A 18 -12.09 -4.26 -14.51
N ALA A 19 -11.20 -3.98 -15.45
CA ALA A 19 -10.48 -2.72 -15.60
C ALA A 19 -10.47 -2.31 -17.07
N ASP A 20 -10.30 -1.02 -17.35
CA ASP A 20 -10.17 -0.53 -18.73
C ASP A 20 -8.99 -1.22 -19.42
N GLU A 21 -7.87 -1.34 -18.71
CA GLU A 21 -6.71 -2.14 -19.10
C GLU A 21 -6.18 -2.88 -17.86
N PRO A 22 -5.86 -4.15 -17.99
CA PRO A 22 -5.81 -5.02 -19.18
C PRO A 22 -7.16 -5.64 -19.60
N GLY A 23 -8.28 -5.34 -18.95
CA GLY A 23 -9.61 -5.86 -19.27
C GLY A 23 -10.19 -6.75 -18.17
N ARG A 24 -11.05 -7.70 -18.55
CA ARG A 24 -11.74 -8.58 -17.59
C ARG A 24 -10.83 -9.73 -17.16
N MET A 25 -10.71 -9.87 -15.85
CA MET A 25 -9.85 -10.84 -15.17
C MET A 25 -10.62 -11.63 -14.09
N TRP A 26 -10.00 -12.68 -13.58
CA TRP A 26 -10.44 -13.41 -12.41
C TRP A 26 -9.37 -13.35 -11.34
N ILE A 27 -9.75 -13.01 -10.12
CA ILE A 27 -8.82 -12.89 -9.00
C ILE A 27 -9.14 -13.93 -7.94
N ALA A 28 -8.18 -14.78 -7.66
CA ALA A 28 -8.22 -15.71 -6.54
C ALA A 28 -7.60 -15.06 -5.30
N SER A 29 -8.21 -15.28 -4.15
CA SER A 29 -7.74 -14.84 -2.84
C SER A 29 -8.21 -15.81 -1.76
N ASP A 30 -7.85 -15.55 -0.52
CA ASP A 30 -8.43 -16.29 0.60
C ASP A 30 -9.90 -15.94 0.81
N LEU A 31 -10.63 -16.88 1.38
CA LEU A 31 -12.02 -16.68 1.79
C LEU A 31 -12.09 -15.58 2.86
N THR A 32 -13.02 -14.64 2.73
CA THR A 32 -13.26 -13.59 3.72
C THR A 32 -13.65 -14.16 5.10
N ALA A 33 -13.58 -13.37 6.15
CA ALA A 33 -14.01 -13.76 7.50
C ALA A 33 -15.45 -14.28 7.52
N LEU A 34 -16.37 -13.66 6.74
CA LEU A 34 -17.75 -14.08 6.62
C LEU A 34 -17.90 -15.46 5.97
N GLN A 35 -17.11 -15.76 4.94
CA GLN A 35 -17.13 -17.04 4.26
C GLN A 35 -16.50 -18.16 5.11
N ARG A 36 -15.46 -17.85 5.88
CA ARG A 36 -14.77 -18.80 6.77
C ARG A 36 -15.51 -19.13 8.04
N ARG A 37 -16.31 -18.22 8.56
CA ARG A 37 -16.96 -18.28 9.88
C ARG A 37 -15.97 -18.42 11.04
N GLY A 38 -14.90 -17.63 11.03
CA GLY A 38 -13.88 -17.65 12.07
C GLY A 38 -12.77 -16.63 11.84
N PRO A 39 -11.82 -16.50 12.76
CA PRO A 39 -10.75 -15.54 12.66
C PRO A 39 -9.88 -15.77 11.42
N LEU A 40 -9.34 -14.70 10.88
CA LEU A 40 -8.43 -14.75 9.74
C LEU A 40 -7.07 -15.30 10.19
N PRO A 41 -6.42 -16.17 9.39
CA PRO A 41 -5.07 -16.63 9.71
C PRO A 41 -4.06 -15.49 9.52
N PRO A 42 -2.90 -15.52 10.21
CA PRO A 42 -1.86 -14.49 10.06
C PRO A 42 -1.44 -14.22 8.61
N GLU A 43 -1.32 -15.27 7.81
CA GLU A 43 -0.92 -15.21 6.39
C GLU A 43 -2.10 -15.02 5.43
N HIS A 44 -3.19 -14.46 5.90
CA HIS A 44 -4.38 -14.25 5.07
C HIS A 44 -4.07 -13.32 3.91
N VAL A 45 -4.49 -13.70 2.71
CA VAL A 45 -4.32 -12.90 1.48
C VAL A 45 -5.67 -12.33 1.07
N LEU A 46 -5.80 -11.02 1.21
CA LEU A 46 -7.02 -10.30 0.82
C LEU A 46 -7.23 -10.32 -0.69
N GLY A 47 -8.49 -10.37 -1.10
CA GLY A 47 -8.90 -10.08 -2.46
C GLY A 47 -8.81 -8.59 -2.79
N VAL A 48 -9.39 -8.21 -3.94
CA VAL A 48 -9.39 -6.81 -4.39
C VAL A 48 -10.34 -5.99 -3.52
N GLY A 49 -9.75 -5.12 -2.70
CA GLY A 49 -10.47 -4.19 -1.83
C GLY A 49 -10.41 -2.75 -2.33
N ARG A 50 -11.10 -1.85 -1.62
CA ARG A 50 -11.14 -0.43 -1.95
C ARG A 50 -9.75 0.20 -2.01
N ALA A 51 -8.86 -0.11 -1.08
CA ALA A 51 -7.48 0.39 -1.07
C ALA A 51 -6.73 0.02 -2.36
N SER A 52 -6.85 -1.24 -2.81
CA SER A 52 -6.24 -1.69 -4.05
C SER A 52 -6.75 -0.93 -5.28
N LEU A 53 -8.06 -0.67 -5.35
CA LEU A 53 -8.69 0.11 -6.43
C LEU A 53 -8.23 1.57 -6.38
N THR A 54 -8.16 2.14 -5.18
CA THR A 54 -7.70 3.52 -4.96
C THR A 54 -6.26 3.71 -5.45
N LEU A 55 -5.35 2.77 -5.13
CA LEU A 55 -3.97 2.82 -5.61
C LEU A 55 -3.89 2.64 -7.13
N ALA A 56 -4.62 1.68 -7.70
CA ALA A 56 -4.67 1.45 -9.14
C ALA A 56 -5.14 2.71 -9.90
N GLY A 57 -6.14 3.43 -9.37
CA GLY A 57 -6.64 4.70 -9.92
C GLY A 57 -5.69 5.87 -9.72
N ALA A 58 -4.84 5.84 -8.69
CA ALA A 58 -3.86 6.89 -8.42
C ALA A 58 -2.54 6.67 -9.15
N THR A 59 -2.26 5.46 -9.64
CA THR A 59 -1.00 5.14 -10.31
C THR A 59 -0.91 5.82 -11.67
N GLN A 60 0.18 6.55 -11.90
CA GLN A 60 0.48 7.18 -13.18
C GLN A 60 0.86 6.10 -14.21
N ARG A 61 0.03 5.93 -15.23
CA ARG A 61 0.24 4.94 -16.29
C ARG A 61 1.05 5.56 -17.42
N ARG A 62 2.30 5.16 -17.51
CA ARG A 62 3.21 5.50 -18.60
C ARG A 62 4.05 4.29 -18.97
N PRO A 63 4.51 4.12 -20.22
CA PRO A 63 5.45 3.06 -20.54
C PRO A 63 6.71 3.16 -19.68
N VAL A 64 7.08 2.04 -19.05
CA VAL A 64 8.29 1.92 -18.22
C VAL A 64 8.97 0.58 -18.51
N ALA A 65 10.30 0.56 -18.45
CA ALA A 65 11.04 -0.68 -18.65
C ALA A 65 10.90 -1.59 -17.41
N ARG A 66 11.01 -1.04 -16.20
CA ARG A 66 11.00 -1.82 -14.95
C ARG A 66 10.07 -1.20 -13.92
N ALA A 67 9.09 -1.98 -13.48
CA ALA A 67 8.22 -1.62 -12.37
C ALA A 67 8.44 -2.55 -11.17
N LEU A 68 8.15 -2.05 -9.97
CA LEU A 68 8.19 -2.78 -8.70
C LEU A 68 6.85 -2.64 -7.99
N ASP A 69 6.28 -3.77 -7.55
CA ASP A 69 5.12 -3.87 -6.68
C ASP A 69 5.58 -4.39 -5.30
N VAL A 70 5.49 -3.55 -4.27
CA VAL A 70 5.96 -3.87 -2.90
C VAL A 70 4.76 -4.23 -2.03
N GLY A 71 4.75 -5.45 -1.48
CA GLY A 71 3.59 -5.97 -0.75
C GLY A 71 2.49 -6.42 -1.72
N VAL A 72 2.82 -7.36 -2.61
CA VAL A 72 2.00 -7.70 -3.78
C VAL A 72 0.63 -8.30 -3.45
N GLY A 73 0.48 -8.99 -2.31
CA GLY A 73 -0.77 -9.63 -1.90
C GLY A 73 -1.33 -10.62 -2.93
N CYS A 74 -2.53 -10.38 -3.44
CA CYS A 74 -3.13 -11.20 -4.51
C CYS A 74 -2.64 -10.82 -5.93
N GLY A 75 -1.75 -9.81 -6.07
CA GLY A 75 -1.14 -9.43 -7.34
C GLY A 75 -1.85 -8.32 -8.11
N ILE A 76 -2.87 -7.69 -7.56
CA ILE A 76 -3.71 -6.75 -8.32
C ILE A 76 -2.91 -5.58 -8.92
N GLN A 77 -1.96 -4.99 -8.20
CA GLN A 77 -1.14 -3.90 -8.75
C GLN A 77 -0.22 -4.42 -9.85
N THR A 78 0.38 -5.59 -9.66
CA THR A 78 1.21 -6.27 -10.67
C THR A 78 0.43 -6.49 -11.98
N LEU A 79 -0.85 -6.94 -11.90
CA LEU A 79 -1.72 -7.13 -13.07
C LEU A 79 -1.94 -5.81 -13.82
N HIS A 80 -2.15 -4.70 -13.12
CA HIS A 80 -2.25 -3.38 -13.73
C HIS A 80 -0.94 -2.89 -14.34
N LEU A 81 0.19 -3.11 -13.66
CA LEU A 81 1.51 -2.68 -14.12
C LEU A 81 1.90 -3.35 -15.43
N LEU A 82 1.53 -4.60 -15.64
CA LEU A 82 1.83 -5.36 -16.86
C LEU A 82 1.23 -4.75 -18.12
N ALA A 83 0.21 -3.91 -18.03
CA ALA A 83 -0.35 -3.19 -19.17
C ALA A 83 0.60 -2.12 -19.73
N HIS A 84 1.57 -1.64 -18.94
CA HIS A 84 2.44 -0.53 -19.36
C HIS A 84 3.93 -0.66 -18.90
N ALA A 85 4.30 -1.76 -18.23
CA ALA A 85 5.68 -2.08 -17.88
C ALA A 85 6.21 -3.25 -18.71
N ASP A 86 7.46 -3.18 -19.19
CA ASP A 86 8.08 -4.29 -19.89
C ASP A 86 8.37 -5.46 -18.94
N HIS A 87 8.79 -5.16 -17.72
CA HIS A 87 9.05 -6.14 -16.68
C HIS A 87 8.58 -5.64 -15.31
N VAL A 88 7.90 -6.52 -14.56
CA VAL A 88 7.43 -6.23 -13.20
C VAL A 88 8.16 -7.15 -12.21
N THR A 89 8.78 -6.57 -11.19
CA THR A 89 9.20 -7.30 -10.00
C THR A 89 8.13 -7.11 -8.93
N ALA A 90 7.70 -8.19 -8.28
CA ALA A 90 6.72 -8.14 -7.21
C ALA A 90 7.29 -8.81 -5.96
N THR A 91 7.23 -8.09 -4.83
CA THR A 91 7.79 -8.57 -3.56
C THR A 91 6.71 -8.71 -2.51
N ASP A 92 6.86 -9.70 -1.64
CA ASP A 92 6.01 -9.87 -0.45
C ASP A 92 6.79 -10.62 0.63
N LEU A 93 6.45 -10.37 1.89
CA LEU A 93 6.96 -11.15 3.01
C LEU A 93 6.33 -12.55 3.04
N SER A 94 5.07 -12.66 2.60
CA SER A 94 4.30 -13.90 2.60
C SER A 94 4.51 -14.69 1.31
N GLU A 95 5.08 -15.89 1.43
CA GLU A 95 5.15 -16.82 0.30
C GLU A 95 3.77 -17.22 -0.22
N ARG A 96 2.75 -17.19 0.67
CA ARG A 96 1.37 -17.44 0.29
C ARG A 96 0.84 -16.35 -0.65
N ALA A 97 1.15 -15.08 -0.38
CA ALA A 97 0.81 -13.97 -1.26
C ALA A 97 1.46 -14.13 -2.64
N LEU A 98 2.75 -14.47 -2.68
CA LEU A 98 3.46 -14.76 -3.93
C LEU A 98 2.85 -15.94 -4.69
N ALA A 99 2.38 -16.98 -3.99
CA ALA A 99 1.71 -18.12 -4.62
C ALA A 99 0.36 -17.70 -5.23
N PHE A 100 -0.45 -16.88 -4.54
CA PHE A 100 -1.69 -16.32 -5.11
C PHE A 100 -1.40 -15.41 -6.30
N THR A 101 -0.40 -14.57 -6.21
CA THR A 101 0.02 -13.71 -7.34
C THR A 101 0.41 -14.56 -8.54
N ARG A 102 1.24 -15.59 -8.36
CA ARG A 102 1.61 -16.52 -9.44
C ARG A 102 0.38 -17.19 -10.05
N PHE A 103 -0.54 -17.68 -9.21
CA PHE A 103 -1.78 -18.29 -9.67
C PHE A 103 -2.62 -17.30 -10.48
N ASN A 104 -2.79 -16.07 -10.03
CA ASN A 104 -3.57 -15.04 -10.70
C ASN A 104 -2.93 -14.61 -12.04
N LEU A 105 -1.60 -14.55 -12.12
CA LEU A 105 -0.88 -14.33 -13.38
C LEU A 105 -1.17 -15.43 -14.40
N LEU A 106 -1.07 -16.69 -13.99
CA LEU A 106 -1.35 -17.85 -14.86
C LEU A 106 -2.81 -17.92 -15.27
N LEU A 107 -3.73 -17.61 -14.35
CA LEU A 107 -5.18 -17.61 -14.59
C LEU A 107 -5.57 -16.59 -15.66
N ASN A 108 -4.91 -15.43 -15.67
CA ASN A 108 -5.20 -14.32 -16.56
C ASN A 108 -4.17 -14.16 -17.69
N ALA A 109 -3.31 -15.17 -17.93
CA ALA A 109 -2.19 -15.06 -18.85
C ALA A 109 -2.60 -14.60 -20.24
N ASP A 110 -3.73 -15.09 -20.77
CA ASP A 110 -4.23 -14.71 -22.10
C ASP A 110 -4.58 -13.22 -22.20
N VAL A 111 -5.27 -12.68 -21.21
CA VAL A 111 -5.63 -11.25 -21.14
C VAL A 111 -4.41 -10.36 -20.96
N LEU A 112 -3.41 -10.86 -20.20
CA LEU A 112 -2.17 -10.13 -19.90
C LEU A 112 -1.10 -10.27 -21.00
N GLY A 113 -1.34 -11.12 -22.01
CA GLY A 113 -0.35 -11.42 -23.04
C GLY A 113 0.91 -12.10 -22.49
N LEU A 114 0.76 -12.95 -21.46
CA LEU A 114 1.86 -13.68 -20.82
C LEU A 114 2.00 -15.08 -21.40
N ASP A 115 3.23 -15.53 -21.60
CA ASP A 115 3.56 -16.92 -21.84
C ASP A 115 3.56 -17.68 -20.51
N ARG A 116 2.68 -18.68 -20.37
CA ARG A 116 2.53 -19.46 -19.12
C ARG A 116 3.78 -20.25 -18.75
N ASP A 117 4.57 -20.64 -19.74
CA ASP A 117 5.79 -21.42 -19.55
C ASP A 117 7.02 -20.53 -19.30
N ARG A 118 6.88 -19.21 -19.51
CA ARG A 118 7.95 -18.22 -19.43
C ARG A 118 7.52 -16.94 -18.71
N LEU A 119 6.83 -17.08 -17.57
CA LEU A 119 6.37 -15.92 -16.79
C LEU A 119 7.54 -15.00 -16.37
N GLU A 120 8.70 -15.57 -16.13
CA GLU A 120 9.92 -14.86 -15.70
C GLU A 120 10.43 -13.86 -16.73
N ASP A 121 10.06 -13.98 -18.00
CA ASP A 121 10.37 -12.98 -19.02
C ASP A 121 9.70 -11.62 -18.73
N ARG A 122 8.59 -11.64 -18.02
CA ARG A 122 7.77 -10.45 -17.73
C ARG A 122 7.60 -10.16 -16.24
N VAL A 123 7.65 -11.20 -15.37
CA VAL A 123 7.36 -11.05 -13.95
C VAL A 123 8.35 -11.84 -13.10
N ARG A 124 8.99 -11.17 -12.16
CA ARG A 124 9.79 -11.80 -11.11
C ARG A 124 9.06 -11.68 -9.77
N LEU A 125 8.85 -12.79 -9.09
CA LEU A 125 8.31 -12.85 -7.72
C LEU A 125 9.48 -13.08 -6.75
N ALA A 126 9.56 -12.28 -5.68
CA ALA A 126 10.65 -12.38 -4.72
C ALA A 126 10.16 -12.22 -3.27
N ALA A 127 10.48 -13.20 -2.43
CA ALA A 127 10.13 -13.19 -1.02
C ALA A 127 11.09 -12.31 -0.20
N GLY A 128 10.55 -11.50 0.70
CA GLY A 128 11.32 -10.73 1.68
C GLY A 128 10.64 -9.46 2.15
N ASP A 129 11.27 -8.81 3.11
CA ASP A 129 10.74 -7.62 3.78
C ASP A 129 10.97 -6.36 2.93
N LEU A 130 9.89 -5.68 2.58
CA LEU A 130 9.87 -4.41 1.82
C LEU A 130 10.79 -4.44 0.58
N LEU A 131 11.86 -3.64 0.60
CA LEU A 131 12.81 -3.48 -0.50
C LEU A 131 14.04 -4.39 -0.42
N ALA A 132 14.17 -5.21 0.63
CA ALA A 132 15.32 -6.10 0.82
C ALA A 132 15.57 -7.03 -0.38
N PRO A 133 14.53 -7.65 -1.02
CA PRO A 133 14.72 -8.55 -2.16
C PRO A 133 15.25 -7.87 -3.43
N VAL A 134 15.21 -6.54 -3.49
CA VAL A 134 15.59 -5.73 -4.66
C VAL A 134 16.75 -4.78 -4.39
N THR A 135 17.49 -5.03 -3.30
CA THR A 135 18.67 -4.22 -2.95
C THR A 135 19.64 -4.13 -4.11
N GLY A 136 20.04 -2.89 -4.46
CA GLY A 136 20.96 -2.62 -5.58
C GLY A 136 20.32 -2.56 -6.97
N GLU A 137 19.01 -2.83 -7.07
CA GLU A 137 18.26 -2.69 -8.32
C GLU A 137 17.65 -1.29 -8.46
N ARG A 138 17.25 -0.95 -9.70
CA ARG A 138 16.62 0.34 -10.02
C ARG A 138 15.35 0.12 -10.82
N PHE A 139 14.31 0.93 -10.49
CA PHE A 139 12.98 0.85 -11.10
C PHE A 139 12.52 2.22 -11.56
N ASP A 140 11.82 2.25 -12.69
CA ASP A 140 11.21 3.45 -13.24
C ASP A 140 9.90 3.81 -12.54
N LEU A 141 9.20 2.79 -12.02
CA LEU A 141 7.97 2.93 -11.28
C LEU A 141 7.94 1.95 -10.10
N VAL A 142 7.64 2.47 -8.91
CA VAL A 142 7.39 1.67 -7.71
C VAL A 142 5.97 1.93 -7.26
N VAL A 143 5.21 0.88 -6.98
CA VAL A 143 3.90 0.99 -6.35
C VAL A 143 3.88 0.18 -5.06
N SER A 144 3.11 0.63 -4.07
CA SER A 144 2.91 -0.12 -2.84
C SER A 144 1.60 0.23 -2.15
N ASN A 145 0.89 -0.80 -1.74
CA ASN A 145 -0.12 -0.71 -0.68
C ASN A 145 0.44 -1.44 0.54
N PRO A 146 1.37 -0.82 1.29
CA PRO A 146 2.08 -1.51 2.35
C PRO A 146 1.14 -1.83 3.52
N PRO A 147 1.51 -2.74 4.42
CA PRO A 147 0.74 -3.03 5.63
C PRO A 147 0.86 -1.87 6.64
N PHE A 148 0.17 -0.75 6.36
CA PHE A 148 0.31 0.52 7.07
C PHE A 148 -0.56 0.65 8.32
N VAL A 149 -1.35 -0.36 8.70
CA VAL A 149 -2.22 -0.27 9.89
C VAL A 149 -1.39 -0.22 11.15
N ILE A 150 -1.59 0.83 11.94
CA ILE A 150 -0.95 1.03 13.23
C ILE A 150 -1.68 0.16 14.25
N THR A 151 -1.00 -0.85 14.77
CA THR A 151 -1.54 -1.77 15.79
C THR A 151 -0.74 -1.61 17.08
N PRO A 152 -1.39 -1.49 18.25
CA PRO A 152 -0.69 -1.44 19.54
C PRO A 152 0.21 -2.66 19.79
N ARG A 153 1.40 -2.43 20.34
CA ARG A 153 2.38 -3.48 20.66
C ARG A 153 2.33 -3.88 22.14
N THR A 154 1.13 -4.11 22.66
CA THR A 154 0.93 -4.47 24.08
C THR A 154 1.30 -5.92 24.40
N ASP A 155 1.23 -6.81 23.42
CA ASP A 155 1.60 -8.21 23.52
C ASP A 155 2.47 -8.62 22.33
N PRO A 156 3.76 -8.92 22.55
CA PRO A 156 4.67 -9.34 21.49
C PRO A 156 4.31 -10.70 20.86
N ASP A 157 3.53 -11.53 21.56
CA ASP A 157 3.11 -12.85 21.10
C ASP A 157 1.70 -12.84 20.45
N ALA A 158 1.04 -11.67 20.40
CA ALA A 158 -0.27 -11.54 19.75
C ALA A 158 -0.19 -11.89 18.26
N PRO A 159 -1.13 -12.68 17.72
CA PRO A 159 -1.14 -13.02 16.30
C PRO A 159 -1.31 -11.76 15.46
N MET A 160 -0.36 -11.55 14.55
CA MET A 160 -0.28 -10.39 13.68
C MET A 160 -0.82 -10.73 12.28
N LEU A 161 -1.72 -9.91 11.76
CA LEU A 161 -2.23 -10.05 10.40
C LEU A 161 -1.26 -9.36 9.43
N THR A 162 -0.44 -10.14 8.73
CA THR A 162 0.67 -9.64 7.90
C THR A 162 0.23 -8.71 6.77
N TYR A 163 -1.00 -8.86 6.28
CA TYR A 163 -1.52 -8.03 5.19
C TYR A 163 -1.80 -6.58 5.59
N ARG A 164 -1.95 -6.28 6.89
CA ARG A 164 -2.27 -4.93 7.37
C ARG A 164 -1.26 -4.37 8.36
N ASP A 165 -0.59 -5.24 9.12
CA ASP A 165 0.32 -4.88 10.20
C ASP A 165 1.76 -5.21 9.82
N GLY A 166 2.57 -4.19 9.62
CA GLY A 166 3.98 -4.34 9.22
C GLY A 166 4.95 -4.74 10.32
N GLY A 167 4.48 -5.06 11.52
CA GLY A 167 5.37 -5.46 12.62
C GLY A 167 6.20 -4.32 13.22
N ARG A 168 5.94 -3.06 12.85
CA ARG A 168 6.62 -1.86 13.36
C ARG A 168 5.69 -1.08 14.29
N GLU A 169 6.30 -0.26 15.17
CA GLU A 169 5.57 0.67 16.01
C GLU A 169 5.08 1.87 15.20
N GLY A 170 3.83 2.26 15.38
CA GLY A 170 3.26 3.42 14.73
C GLY A 170 3.34 3.36 13.21
N ASP A 171 3.66 4.48 12.59
CA ASP A 171 3.79 4.62 11.14
C ASP A 171 5.21 4.31 10.60
N ARG A 172 6.06 3.65 11.39
CA ARG A 172 7.47 3.39 11.04
C ARG A 172 7.64 2.61 9.75
N ILE A 173 6.75 1.67 9.43
CA ILE A 173 6.88 0.90 8.19
C ILE A 173 6.79 1.79 6.96
N VAL A 174 5.88 2.76 6.98
CA VAL A 174 5.72 3.75 5.89
C VAL A 174 6.93 4.68 5.85
N ALA A 175 7.40 5.15 7.01
CA ALA A 175 8.58 5.99 7.11
C ALA A 175 9.83 5.30 6.57
N GLU A 176 10.08 4.05 6.96
CA GLU A 176 11.21 3.22 6.50
C GLU A 176 11.13 2.99 4.99
N LEU A 177 9.95 2.66 4.47
CA LEU A 177 9.75 2.46 3.04
C LEU A 177 10.06 3.75 2.26
N ILE A 178 9.47 4.89 2.64
CA ILE A 178 9.68 6.18 1.96
C ILE A 178 11.16 6.59 2.00
N ALA A 179 11.82 6.45 3.15
CA ALA A 179 13.23 6.80 3.29
C ALA A 179 14.17 5.93 2.43
N ALA A 180 13.78 4.67 2.15
CA ALA A 180 14.57 3.74 1.35
C ALA A 180 14.30 3.81 -0.17
N LEU A 181 13.19 4.44 -0.60
CA LEU A 181 12.85 4.55 -2.03
C LEU A 181 13.95 5.15 -2.91
N PRO A 182 14.74 6.16 -2.48
CA PRO A 182 15.83 6.70 -3.31
C PRO A 182 16.85 5.65 -3.76
N ASP A 183 17.01 4.58 -2.97
CA ASP A 183 17.97 3.51 -3.25
C ASP A 183 17.51 2.52 -4.32
N VAL A 184 16.23 2.53 -4.66
CA VAL A 184 15.64 1.63 -5.67
C VAL A 184 14.99 2.38 -6.84
N LEU A 185 14.86 3.69 -6.78
CA LEU A 185 14.37 4.49 -7.91
C LEU A 185 15.50 4.79 -8.90
N ALA A 186 15.21 4.55 -10.17
CA ALA A 186 16.03 5.07 -11.27
C ALA A 186 15.97 6.60 -11.31
N GLU A 187 16.89 7.25 -12.03
CA GLU A 187 16.78 8.68 -12.33
C GLU A 187 15.49 8.96 -13.12
N GLY A 188 14.73 9.94 -12.71
CA GLY A 188 13.39 10.20 -13.24
C GLY A 188 12.31 9.19 -12.80
N GLY A 189 12.70 8.14 -12.08
CA GLY A 189 11.79 7.12 -11.55
C GLY A 189 10.86 7.68 -10.48
N THR A 190 9.65 7.12 -10.41
CA THR A 190 8.59 7.56 -9.50
C THR A 190 8.11 6.44 -8.60
N ALA A 191 7.64 6.79 -7.41
CA ALA A 191 6.95 5.87 -6.52
C ALA A 191 5.57 6.41 -6.15
N GLN A 192 4.58 5.52 -6.05
CA GLN A 192 3.21 5.84 -5.64
C GLN A 192 2.72 4.82 -4.63
N LEU A 193 2.27 5.33 -3.46
CA LEU A 193 1.90 4.50 -2.33
C LEU A 193 0.59 5.00 -1.71
N LEU A 194 -0.14 4.08 -1.09
CA LEU A 194 -1.04 4.41 -0.02
C LEU A 194 -0.26 4.46 1.30
N ALA A 195 -0.67 5.33 2.20
CA ALA A 195 0.01 5.50 3.47
C ALA A 195 -0.93 6.03 4.54
N ASN A 196 -0.55 5.82 5.78
CA ASN A 196 -1.01 6.62 6.90
C ASN A 196 0.18 7.26 7.63
N TRP A 197 -0.11 8.25 8.44
CA TRP A 197 0.87 8.94 9.28
C TRP A 197 0.24 9.42 10.57
N GLU A 198 1.00 9.35 11.63
CA GLU A 198 0.59 9.87 12.93
C GLU A 198 0.70 11.40 12.96
N ILE A 199 -0.30 12.04 13.53
CA ILE A 199 -0.34 13.48 13.76
C ILE A 199 -0.16 13.69 15.25
N PRO A 200 1.00 14.21 15.69
CA PRO A 200 1.25 14.46 17.11
C PRO A 200 0.29 15.51 17.69
N ALA A 201 0.08 15.45 19.00
CA ALA A 201 -0.54 16.54 19.75
C ALA A 201 0.28 17.83 19.59
N GLY A 202 -0.38 18.98 19.62
CA GLY A 202 0.28 20.28 19.49
C GLY A 202 1.14 20.60 20.71
N ASP A 203 2.25 21.28 20.47
CA ASP A 203 3.19 21.68 21.53
C ASP A 203 2.75 22.95 22.28
N THR A 204 1.68 23.60 21.85
CA THR A 204 1.20 24.88 22.42
C THR A 204 -0.25 24.76 22.88
N ALA A 205 -0.62 25.57 23.90
CA ALA A 205 -1.98 25.61 24.45
C ALA A 205 -3.06 26.05 23.43
N ASP A 206 -2.64 26.66 22.33
CA ASP A 206 -3.53 27.17 21.28
C ASP A 206 -3.64 26.22 20.06
N ALA A 207 -2.87 25.11 20.04
CA ALA A 207 -2.87 24.17 18.95
C ALA A 207 -3.19 22.75 19.47
N ASP A 208 -4.37 22.23 19.10
CA ASP A 208 -4.77 20.86 19.46
C ASP A 208 -3.87 19.80 18.81
N THR A 209 -3.25 20.12 17.69
CA THR A 209 -2.37 19.19 16.94
C THR A 209 -1.20 19.93 16.28
N ALA A 210 -0.08 19.23 16.09
CA ALA A 210 0.98 19.67 15.20
C ALA A 210 0.49 19.71 13.73
N PRO A 211 1.17 20.44 12.81
CA PRO A 211 0.87 20.36 11.38
C PRO A 211 0.91 18.89 10.93
N TRP A 212 -0.15 18.45 10.27
CA TRP A 212 -0.32 17.05 9.88
C TRP A 212 0.82 16.54 8.97
N ASP A 213 1.42 17.42 8.18
CA ASP A 213 2.45 17.09 7.20
C ASP A 213 3.89 17.15 7.77
N ALA A 214 4.05 17.58 9.01
CA ALA A 214 5.38 17.69 9.63
C ALA A 214 6.12 16.34 9.63
N ARG A 215 5.41 15.28 10.01
CA ARG A 215 5.97 13.94 10.09
C ARG A 215 6.25 13.34 8.72
N PRO A 216 5.31 13.30 7.75
CA PRO A 216 5.56 12.84 6.38
C PRO A 216 6.71 13.58 5.68
N ARG A 217 6.82 14.89 5.85
CA ARG A 217 7.93 15.67 5.28
C ARG A 217 9.29 15.23 5.78
N SER A 218 9.38 14.81 7.04
CA SER A 218 10.64 14.38 7.65
C SER A 218 11.18 13.07 7.09
N TRP A 219 10.36 12.27 6.40
CA TRP A 219 10.76 10.99 5.80
C TRP A 219 11.43 11.15 4.43
N VAL A 220 11.25 12.32 3.81
CA VAL A 220 11.74 12.56 2.45
C VAL A 220 13.22 12.87 2.47
N ALA A 221 14.00 12.04 1.77
CA ALA A 221 15.43 12.26 1.64
C ALA A 221 15.76 13.57 0.88
N PRO A 222 16.88 14.26 1.22
CA PRO A 222 17.29 15.47 0.53
C PRO A 222 17.41 15.26 -0.98
N GLY A 223 16.92 16.22 -1.75
CA GLY A 223 16.96 16.18 -3.21
C GLY A 223 15.81 15.44 -3.88
N MET A 224 15.03 14.65 -3.14
CA MET A 224 13.83 14.01 -3.65
C MET A 224 12.70 15.02 -3.88
N GLN A 225 11.80 14.66 -4.78
CA GLN A 225 10.53 15.36 -4.96
C GLN A 225 9.42 14.51 -4.38
N ALA A 226 8.55 15.11 -3.56
CA ALA A 226 7.48 14.40 -2.88
C ALA A 226 6.17 15.21 -2.88
N TRP A 227 5.07 14.48 -2.99
CA TRP A 227 3.73 15.02 -2.86
C TRP A 227 2.91 14.12 -1.95
N PHE A 228 2.51 14.64 -0.80
CA PHE A 228 1.59 14.00 0.13
C PHE A 228 0.19 14.57 -0.08
N LEU A 229 -0.78 13.70 -0.28
CA LEU A 229 -2.18 14.07 -0.43
C LEU A 229 -3.00 13.42 0.67
N GLN A 230 -3.35 14.20 1.72
CA GLN A 230 -4.22 13.71 2.78
C GLN A 230 -5.66 13.64 2.29
N ARG A 231 -6.25 12.45 2.41
CA ARG A 231 -7.61 12.15 1.95
C ARG A 231 -8.60 12.04 3.10
N ASP A 232 -8.11 11.62 4.26
CA ASP A 232 -8.91 11.42 5.46
C ASP A 232 -8.05 11.60 6.70
N ARG A 233 -8.71 11.87 7.81
CA ARG A 233 -8.10 11.95 9.12
C ARG A 233 -9.05 11.38 10.16
N GLN A 234 -8.54 10.55 11.04
CA GLN A 234 -9.28 10.00 12.17
C GLN A 234 -8.61 10.39 13.48
N ASP A 235 -9.40 10.60 14.52
CA ASP A 235 -8.89 10.66 15.89
C ASP A 235 -8.54 9.23 16.38
N PRO A 236 -7.84 9.08 17.51
CA PRO A 236 -7.48 7.78 18.06
C PRO A 236 -8.66 6.84 18.28
N ALA A 237 -9.81 7.36 18.70
CA ALA A 237 -11.01 6.58 18.95
C ALA A 237 -11.61 6.03 17.65
N GLY A 238 -11.85 6.89 16.66
CA GLY A 238 -12.36 6.50 15.34
C GLY A 238 -11.41 5.56 14.61
N TYR A 239 -10.09 5.74 14.75
CA TYR A 239 -9.10 4.83 14.19
C TYR A 239 -9.21 3.42 14.81
N ALA A 240 -9.27 3.35 16.14
CA ALA A 240 -9.44 2.08 16.83
C ALA A 240 -10.72 1.36 16.40
N GLU A 241 -11.85 2.06 16.36
CA GLU A 241 -13.14 1.50 15.93
C GLU A 241 -13.06 0.94 14.50
N THR A 242 -12.47 1.69 13.56
CA THR A 242 -12.31 1.27 12.16
C THR A 242 -11.60 -0.08 12.06
N TRP A 243 -10.47 -0.23 12.72
CA TRP A 243 -9.64 -1.43 12.57
C TRP A 243 -10.08 -2.61 13.44
N LEU A 244 -10.79 -2.36 14.53
CA LEU A 244 -11.43 -3.41 15.31
C LEU A 244 -12.65 -4.00 14.59
N GLN A 245 -13.43 -3.17 13.87
CA GLN A 245 -14.50 -3.64 13.00
C GLN A 245 -13.95 -4.42 11.79
N ASP A 246 -12.89 -3.94 11.15
CA ASP A 246 -12.23 -4.66 10.04
C ASP A 246 -11.79 -6.08 10.44
N SER A 247 -11.37 -6.26 11.69
CA SER A 247 -11.01 -7.58 12.24
C SER A 247 -12.18 -8.42 12.73
N SER A 248 -13.41 -7.92 12.62
CA SER A 248 -14.64 -8.55 13.16
C SER A 248 -14.57 -8.84 14.66
N LEU A 249 -13.80 -8.03 15.40
CA LEU A 249 -13.63 -8.21 16.85
C LEU A 249 -14.88 -7.78 17.64
N GLU A 250 -15.79 -7.02 17.02
CA GLU A 250 -17.09 -6.67 17.60
C GLU A 250 -17.97 -7.88 17.93
N LEU A 251 -17.64 -9.06 17.40
CA LEU A 251 -18.30 -10.31 17.73
C LEU A 251 -17.89 -10.88 19.10
N ASP A 252 -16.81 -10.35 19.71
CA ASP A 252 -16.32 -10.68 21.04
C ASP A 252 -16.18 -9.40 21.90
N PRO A 253 -17.25 -8.95 22.57
CA PRO A 253 -17.25 -7.68 23.29
C PRO A 253 -16.14 -7.51 24.35
N PRO A 254 -15.78 -8.52 25.17
CA PRO A 254 -14.65 -8.39 26.08
C PRO A 254 -13.30 -8.19 25.38
N ALA A 255 -13.03 -8.92 24.28
CA ALA A 255 -11.81 -8.77 23.50
C ALA A 255 -11.79 -7.41 22.77
N TYR A 256 -12.93 -6.95 22.24
CA TYR A 256 -13.08 -5.64 21.64
C TYR A 256 -12.71 -4.52 22.62
N GLU A 257 -13.32 -4.55 23.84
CA GLU A 257 -13.06 -3.52 24.87
C GLU A 257 -11.58 -3.48 25.29
N ALA A 258 -10.97 -4.64 25.47
CA ALA A 258 -9.55 -4.72 25.82
C ALA A 258 -8.65 -4.16 24.70
N ALA A 259 -8.92 -4.54 23.45
CA ALA A 259 -8.17 -4.05 22.29
C ALA A 259 -8.39 -2.54 22.06
N TYR A 260 -9.62 -2.05 22.19
CA TYR A 260 -9.93 -0.62 22.08
C TYR A 260 -9.14 0.22 23.09
N ARG A 261 -9.12 -0.20 24.35
CA ARG A 261 -8.29 0.45 25.39
C ARG A 261 -6.81 0.41 25.00
N GLY A 262 -6.32 -0.74 24.53
CA GLY A 262 -4.94 -0.87 24.07
C GLY A 262 -4.57 0.15 22.98
N TYR A 263 -5.45 0.41 22.02
CA TYR A 263 -5.25 1.46 21.02
C TYR A 263 -5.14 2.85 21.65
N LEU A 264 -6.08 3.20 22.52
CA LEU A 264 -6.10 4.52 23.14
C LEU A 264 -4.87 4.75 24.04
N ASP A 265 -4.48 3.75 24.83
CA ASP A 265 -3.32 3.83 25.73
C ASP A 265 -2.01 3.95 24.91
N ASP A 266 -1.87 3.22 23.82
CA ASP A 266 -0.71 3.27 22.93
C ASP A 266 -0.59 4.63 22.24
N PHE A 267 -1.68 5.16 21.68
CA PHE A 267 -1.68 6.48 21.08
C PHE A 267 -1.41 7.59 22.12
N ALA A 268 -1.99 7.48 23.30
CA ALA A 268 -1.76 8.44 24.38
C ALA A 268 -0.29 8.43 24.83
N ALA A 269 0.32 7.24 24.99
CA ALA A 269 1.72 7.10 25.39
C ALA A 269 2.70 7.73 24.38
N ARG A 270 2.32 7.74 23.08
CA ARG A 270 3.13 8.33 22.00
C ARG A 270 2.71 9.76 21.64
N GLY A 271 1.73 10.33 22.36
CA GLY A 271 1.24 11.68 22.10
C GLY A 271 0.59 11.88 20.73
N VAL A 272 -0.10 10.85 20.22
CA VAL A 272 -0.78 10.90 18.91
C VAL A 272 -2.18 11.48 19.08
N ALA A 273 -2.47 12.57 18.38
CA ALA A 273 -3.76 13.24 18.38
C ALA A 273 -4.63 12.86 17.17
N GLY A 274 -4.07 12.20 16.18
CA GLY A 274 -4.80 11.72 15.02
C GLY A 274 -3.94 10.90 14.07
N VAL A 275 -4.60 10.26 13.12
CA VAL A 275 -3.95 9.53 12.03
C VAL A 275 -4.49 10.03 10.71
N GLY A 276 -3.61 10.51 9.84
CA GLY A 276 -3.93 10.89 8.47
C GLY A 276 -3.80 9.69 7.53
N PHE A 277 -4.64 9.67 6.50
CA PHE A 277 -4.63 8.66 5.44
C PHE A 277 -4.53 9.35 4.10
N GLY A 278 -3.76 8.77 3.20
CA GLY A 278 -3.66 9.37 1.89
C GLY A 278 -2.74 8.68 0.92
N HIS A 279 -2.37 9.45 -0.08
CA HIS A 279 -1.47 9.04 -1.13
C HIS A 279 -0.12 9.72 -0.98
N VAL A 280 0.91 8.99 -1.37
CA VAL A 280 2.27 9.51 -1.48
C VAL A 280 2.74 9.32 -2.91
N TRP A 281 3.22 10.38 -3.51
CA TRP A 281 3.96 10.34 -4.77
C TRP A 281 5.39 10.85 -4.51
N LEU A 282 6.39 10.11 -5.01
CA LEU A 282 7.78 10.52 -4.95
C LEU A 282 8.43 10.39 -6.32
N ARG A 283 9.46 11.21 -6.56
CA ARG A 283 10.34 11.09 -7.71
C ARG A 283 11.79 11.33 -7.31
N ARG A 284 12.67 10.49 -7.83
CA ARG A 284 14.09 10.78 -7.87
C ARG A 284 14.38 11.62 -9.12
N PRO A 285 14.68 12.92 -9.00
CA PRO A 285 14.93 13.75 -10.17
C PRO A 285 16.10 13.23 -11.00
N ALA A 286 16.08 13.48 -12.30
CA ALA A 286 17.19 13.19 -13.19
C ALA A 286 18.39 14.09 -12.86
N ALA A 287 19.61 13.55 -12.99
CA ALA A 287 20.84 14.25 -12.68
C ALA A 287 21.14 15.41 -13.64
N ASP A 288 20.54 15.41 -14.85
CA ASP A 288 20.67 16.46 -15.84
C ASP A 288 19.94 17.78 -15.48
N GLY A 289 19.21 17.78 -14.37
CA GLY A 289 18.45 18.93 -13.89
C GLY A 289 17.16 19.22 -14.66
N SER A 290 16.79 18.43 -15.65
CA SER A 290 15.58 18.62 -16.49
C SER A 290 14.27 18.60 -15.69
N GLN A 291 14.27 18.01 -14.50
CA GLN A 291 13.12 17.89 -13.60
C GLN A 291 13.20 18.85 -12.41
N GLY A 292 14.18 19.76 -12.39
CA GLY A 292 14.37 20.73 -11.32
C GLY A 292 14.95 20.13 -10.04
N ARG A 293 14.91 20.94 -8.97
CA ARG A 293 15.43 20.54 -7.63
C ARG A 293 14.39 19.76 -6.83
N GLY A 294 14.83 19.16 -5.72
CA GLY A 294 13.95 18.55 -4.75
C GLY A 294 12.91 19.53 -4.17
N TRP A 295 11.71 19.05 -3.92
CA TRP A 295 10.62 19.79 -3.29
C TRP A 295 9.66 18.85 -2.58
N VAL A 296 8.96 19.35 -1.57
CA VAL A 296 7.91 18.63 -0.88
C VAL A 296 6.63 19.46 -0.86
N VAL A 297 5.56 18.90 -1.40
CA VAL A 297 4.20 19.45 -1.35
C VAL A 297 3.35 18.59 -0.44
N ALA A 298 2.52 19.20 0.36
CA ALA A 298 1.52 18.53 1.18
C ALA A 298 0.19 19.26 0.99
N GLU A 299 -0.84 18.54 0.61
CA GLU A 299 -2.17 19.04 0.34
C GLU A 299 -3.22 18.17 1.02
N GLU A 300 -4.31 18.79 1.41
CA GLU A 300 -5.47 18.10 1.95
C GLU A 300 -6.62 18.18 0.93
N LEU A 301 -7.15 17.04 0.55
CA LEU A 301 -8.25 16.91 -0.39
C LEU A 301 -9.27 15.91 0.14
N THR A 302 -10.20 16.40 0.94
CA THR A 302 -11.22 15.58 1.62
C THR A 302 -12.47 15.35 0.76
N GLN A 303 -12.67 16.12 -0.31
CA GLN A 303 -13.79 15.95 -1.23
C GLN A 303 -13.69 14.63 -1.99
N ALA A 304 -14.83 14.09 -2.42
CA ALA A 304 -14.87 12.96 -3.34
C ALA A 304 -14.11 13.33 -4.63
N VAL A 305 -13.40 12.34 -5.18
CA VAL A 305 -12.70 12.46 -6.45
C VAL A 305 -13.32 11.44 -7.39
N ASP A 306 -13.98 11.93 -8.44
CA ASP A 306 -14.69 11.11 -9.41
C ASP A 306 -13.77 10.57 -10.51
N GLU A 307 -12.56 11.15 -10.67
CA GLU A 307 -11.60 10.78 -11.70
C GLU A 307 -10.40 10.04 -11.12
N ALA A 308 -9.74 9.25 -11.98
CA ALA A 308 -8.49 8.61 -11.63
C ALA A 308 -7.40 9.65 -11.32
N LEU A 309 -6.96 9.72 -10.06
CA LEU A 309 -5.96 10.67 -9.59
C LEU A 309 -4.64 10.59 -10.37
N GLY A 310 -4.30 9.43 -10.92
CA GLY A 310 -3.05 9.22 -11.65
C GLY A 310 -2.87 10.19 -12.82
N THR A 311 -3.90 10.38 -13.62
CA THR A 311 -3.87 11.33 -14.77
C THR A 311 -3.76 12.78 -14.30
N ALA A 312 -4.55 13.18 -13.30
CA ALA A 312 -4.52 14.53 -12.77
C ALA A 312 -3.15 14.84 -12.13
N TRP A 313 -2.59 13.87 -11.44
CA TRP A 313 -1.26 13.98 -10.81
C TRP A 313 -0.14 14.10 -11.85
N ALA A 314 -0.17 13.26 -12.89
CA ALA A 314 0.78 13.36 -14.00
C ALA A 314 0.77 14.74 -14.64
N ALA A 315 -0.43 15.30 -14.89
CA ALA A 315 -0.60 16.65 -15.44
C ALA A 315 -0.08 17.74 -14.47
N ALA A 316 -0.32 17.60 -13.17
CA ALA A 316 0.15 18.55 -12.15
C ALA A 316 1.68 18.56 -12.05
N VAL A 317 2.32 17.39 -12.00
CA VAL A 317 3.78 17.24 -12.00
C VAL A 317 4.38 17.84 -13.28
N ALA A 318 3.83 17.53 -14.45
CA ALA A 318 4.31 18.08 -15.72
C ALA A 318 4.18 19.61 -15.82
N ARG A 319 3.14 20.20 -15.22
CA ARG A 319 3.02 21.66 -15.11
C ARG A 319 4.12 22.24 -14.22
N ARG A 320 4.40 21.59 -13.07
CA ARG A 320 5.44 22.00 -12.15
C ARG A 320 6.82 21.97 -12.78
N ASP A 321 7.13 20.90 -13.52
CA ASP A 321 8.41 20.75 -14.23
C ASP A 321 8.62 21.90 -15.23
N ARG A 322 7.58 22.28 -15.98
CA ARG A 322 7.69 23.44 -16.92
C ARG A 322 7.95 24.76 -16.21
N LEU A 323 7.40 24.96 -15.01
CA LEU A 323 7.63 26.20 -14.24
C LEU A 323 9.02 26.26 -13.61
N THR A 324 9.67 25.13 -13.41
CA THR A 324 11.00 25.08 -12.79
C THR A 324 12.14 25.00 -13.80
N ALA A 325 11.85 24.68 -15.08
CA ALA A 325 12.81 24.62 -16.18
C ALA A 325 13.07 25.97 -16.86
N GLY A 326 12.32 27.02 -16.52
CA GLY A 326 12.48 28.40 -16.99
C GLY A 326 13.08 29.31 -15.94
#